data_2bf236a7131ee86baef955afbab5f1e0
#
_entry.id   2bf236a7131ee86baef955afbab5f1e0
#
_cell.length_a   1.000
_cell.length_b   1.000
_cell.length_c   1.000
_cell.angle_alpha   90.00
_cell.angle_beta   90.00
_cell.angle_gamma   90.00
#
_symmetry.space_group_name_H-M   'P 1'
#
loop_
_entity.id
_entity.type
_entity.pdbx_description
1 polymer ?
#
loop_
_entity_poly.entity_id
_entity_poly.type
_entity_poly.pdbx_seq_one_letter_code
_entity_poly.pdbx_strand_id
1 'polypeptide(L)'
;MKKYHEGYKGKPRNRAKPSRLDPYKELIIEKLSIPRISRKGVYEFLIDQYGDSEIGSYSNFKAYCKKHKLKPSKGDASGGGDTRYETNPADMAQCDWKENMILTSRSGETFVVNIFHLVLKFSRFSYIELTLSKEQPIVFRCLINAFKFYGGVPKRILFDNMSTVIDTNVKPKRVNHKMVQFAKDMNFREEIMQDQTCLYKRNQ
;
A
#
# COMPACT_ATOMS: atom_id res chain seq x y z
N MET A 1 -6.82 2.26 -63.37
CA MET A 1 -6.57 0.80 -63.20
C MET A 1 -5.16 0.61 -62.66
N LYS A 2 -5.00 0.19 -61.41
CA LYS A 2 -3.67 -0.13 -60.84
C LYS A 2 -3.33 -1.56 -61.27
N LYS A 3 -2.30 -1.72 -62.14
CA LYS A 3 -1.74 -3.03 -62.50
C LYS A 3 -1.07 -3.65 -61.27
N TYR A 4 -1.67 -4.71 -60.72
CA TYR A 4 -1.00 -5.57 -59.74
C TYR A 4 -0.02 -6.46 -60.53
N HIS A 5 1.28 -6.32 -60.26
CA HIS A 5 2.25 -7.28 -60.77
C HIS A 5 2.11 -8.58 -59.97
N GLU A 6 1.62 -9.63 -60.63
CA GLU A 6 1.70 -10.99 -60.11
C GLU A 6 3.17 -11.38 -59.93
N GLY A 7 3.55 -11.70 -58.68
CA GLY A 7 4.88 -12.21 -58.35
C GLY A 7 5.64 -11.49 -57.22
N TYR A 8 5.17 -10.33 -56.75
CA TYR A 8 5.83 -9.67 -55.63
C TYR A 8 5.39 -10.29 -54.29
N LYS A 9 6.01 -11.43 -53.92
CA LYS A 9 5.97 -11.91 -52.55
C LYS A 9 6.83 -10.97 -51.70
N GLY A 10 6.22 -9.94 -51.11
CA GLY A 10 6.87 -9.03 -50.21
C GLY A 10 7.64 -9.81 -49.15
N LYS A 11 8.97 -9.59 -49.07
CA LYS A 11 9.77 -10.17 -48.01
C LYS A 11 9.11 -9.81 -46.69
N PRO A 12 8.87 -10.79 -45.78
CA PRO A 12 8.31 -10.47 -44.47
C PRO A 12 9.20 -9.43 -43.82
N ARG A 13 8.63 -8.28 -43.44
CA ARG A 13 9.33 -7.23 -42.69
C ARG A 13 9.60 -7.73 -41.27
N ASN A 14 10.50 -8.70 -41.17
CA ASN A 14 10.92 -9.25 -39.87
C ASN A 14 12.11 -8.44 -39.30
N ARG A 15 11.97 -7.11 -39.27
CA ARG A 15 12.85 -6.25 -38.51
C ARG A 15 12.16 -5.99 -37.17
N ALA A 16 12.26 -6.95 -36.25
CA ALA A 16 11.98 -6.69 -34.86
C ALA A 16 12.97 -5.62 -34.39
N LYS A 17 12.50 -4.38 -34.22
CA LYS A 17 13.31 -3.34 -33.61
C LYS A 17 13.66 -3.80 -32.20
N PRO A 18 14.95 -3.65 -31.77
CA PRO A 18 15.33 -3.96 -30.40
C PRO A 18 14.46 -3.14 -29.43
N SER A 19 14.03 -3.75 -28.35
CA SER A 19 13.27 -3.07 -27.32
C SER A 19 14.22 -2.34 -26.38
N ARG A 20 13.80 -1.17 -25.88
CA ARG A 20 14.54 -0.45 -24.82
C ARG A 20 14.72 -1.32 -23.57
N LEU A 21 13.86 -2.30 -23.37
CA LEU A 21 13.89 -3.21 -22.22
C LEU A 21 14.81 -4.43 -22.43
N ASP A 22 15.36 -4.64 -23.62
CA ASP A 22 16.24 -5.79 -23.90
C ASP A 22 17.50 -5.81 -23.03
N PRO A 23 18.17 -4.67 -22.72
CA PRO A 23 19.31 -4.64 -21.81
C PRO A 23 18.95 -5.05 -20.38
N TYR A 24 17.70 -4.84 -19.96
CA TYR A 24 17.23 -5.11 -18.62
C TYR A 24 16.54 -6.48 -18.47
N LYS A 25 16.55 -7.30 -19.52
CA LYS A 25 15.80 -8.57 -19.56
C LYS A 25 16.16 -9.51 -18.42
N GLU A 26 17.46 -9.70 -18.19
CA GLU A 26 17.96 -10.59 -17.13
C GLU A 26 17.58 -10.07 -15.74
N LEU A 27 17.74 -8.76 -15.51
CA LEU A 27 17.32 -8.11 -14.27
C LEU A 27 15.82 -8.23 -14.04
N ILE A 28 15.01 -8.08 -15.10
CA ILE A 28 13.56 -8.27 -15.02
C ILE A 28 13.22 -9.70 -14.62
N ILE A 29 13.91 -10.69 -15.18
CA ILE A 29 13.70 -12.10 -14.83
C ILE A 29 14.09 -12.35 -13.38
N GLU A 30 15.25 -11.87 -12.94
CA GLU A 30 15.72 -11.97 -11.55
C GLU A 30 14.68 -11.37 -10.59
N LYS A 31 14.24 -10.14 -10.83
CA LYS A 31 13.27 -9.47 -9.95
C LYS A 31 11.90 -10.15 -9.98
N LEU A 32 11.45 -10.66 -11.13
CA LEU A 32 10.19 -11.40 -11.22
C LEU A 32 10.26 -12.80 -10.57
N SER A 33 11.46 -13.34 -10.32
CA SER A 33 11.65 -14.60 -9.61
C SER A 33 11.48 -14.46 -8.09
N ILE A 34 11.56 -13.24 -7.56
CA ILE A 34 11.34 -12.97 -6.14
C ILE A 34 9.90 -13.36 -5.77
N PRO A 35 9.69 -14.18 -4.73
CA PRO A 35 8.35 -14.59 -4.33
C PRO A 35 7.44 -13.39 -4.02
N ARG A 36 6.20 -13.44 -4.51
CA ARG A 36 5.15 -12.43 -4.27
C ARG A 36 5.40 -11.04 -4.86
N ILE A 37 6.40 -10.85 -5.69
CA ILE A 37 6.58 -9.57 -6.39
C ILE A 37 5.52 -9.41 -7.48
N SER A 38 4.99 -8.19 -7.62
CA SER A 38 4.08 -7.86 -8.71
C SER A 38 4.85 -7.32 -9.93
N ARG A 39 4.29 -7.47 -11.14
CA ARG A 39 4.87 -6.80 -12.33
C ARG A 39 4.98 -5.28 -12.15
N LYS A 40 4.02 -4.69 -11.44
CA LYS A 40 4.02 -3.26 -11.17
C LYS A 40 5.18 -2.87 -10.26
N GLY A 41 5.46 -3.65 -9.22
CA GLY A 41 6.60 -3.42 -8.34
C GLY A 41 7.95 -3.53 -9.05
N VAL A 42 8.11 -4.50 -9.98
CA VAL A 42 9.32 -4.58 -10.81
C VAL A 42 9.45 -3.37 -11.74
N TYR A 43 8.35 -2.91 -12.32
CA TYR A 43 8.35 -1.71 -13.16
C TYR A 43 8.74 -0.46 -12.36
N GLU A 44 8.15 -0.25 -11.20
CA GLU A 44 8.46 0.86 -10.31
C GLU A 44 9.93 0.85 -9.87
N PHE A 45 10.46 -0.32 -9.54
CA PHE A 45 11.89 -0.49 -9.27
C PHE A 45 12.78 -0.07 -10.45
N LEU A 46 12.43 -0.46 -11.67
CA LEU A 46 13.20 -0.08 -12.86
C LEU A 46 13.13 1.43 -13.13
N ILE A 47 11.98 2.05 -12.94
CA ILE A 47 11.82 3.51 -13.06
C ILE A 47 12.68 4.24 -12.03
N ASP A 48 12.67 3.78 -10.79
CA ASP A 48 13.44 4.37 -9.69
C ASP A 48 14.96 4.29 -9.96
N GLN A 49 15.43 3.19 -10.54
CA GLN A 49 16.86 2.97 -10.81
C GLN A 49 17.35 3.59 -12.11
N TYR A 50 16.54 3.62 -13.18
CA TYR A 50 16.99 3.97 -14.52
C TYR A 50 16.21 5.13 -15.15
N GLY A 51 15.11 5.55 -14.56
CA GLY A 51 14.29 6.66 -15.02
C GLY A 51 13.27 6.29 -16.11
N ASP A 52 12.26 7.14 -16.24
CA ASP A 52 11.15 6.99 -17.20
C ASP A 52 11.61 7.01 -18.66
N SER A 53 12.63 7.81 -18.99
CA SER A 53 13.16 7.95 -20.36
C SER A 53 13.74 6.65 -20.90
N GLU A 54 14.36 5.85 -20.05
CA GLU A 54 14.99 4.57 -20.40
C GLU A 54 13.97 3.44 -20.47
N ILE A 55 13.14 3.31 -19.45
CA ILE A 55 12.22 2.18 -19.27
C ILE A 55 10.93 2.37 -20.08
N GLY A 56 10.42 3.59 -20.18
CA GLY A 56 9.18 3.93 -20.86
C GLY A 56 7.93 3.53 -20.07
N SER A 57 6.77 3.52 -20.72
CA SER A 57 5.49 3.34 -20.05
C SER A 57 5.25 1.93 -19.52
N TYR A 58 4.46 1.82 -18.44
CA TYR A 58 4.03 0.54 -17.88
C TYR A 58 3.30 -0.36 -18.89
N SER A 59 2.57 0.23 -19.83
CA SER A 59 1.91 -0.52 -20.92
C SER A 59 2.92 -1.23 -21.81
N ASN A 60 4.02 -0.55 -22.17
CA ASN A 60 5.12 -1.13 -22.93
C ASN A 60 5.83 -2.24 -22.15
N PHE A 61 6.08 -2.02 -20.86
CA PHE A 61 6.66 -3.04 -19.99
C PHE A 61 5.77 -4.30 -19.89
N LYS A 62 4.45 -4.14 -19.74
CA LYS A 62 3.51 -5.27 -19.75
C LYS A 62 3.54 -6.03 -21.08
N ALA A 63 3.56 -5.30 -22.20
CA ALA A 63 3.62 -5.89 -23.54
C ALA A 63 4.94 -6.67 -23.73
N TYR A 64 6.06 -6.12 -23.25
CA TYR A 64 7.36 -6.77 -23.24
C TYR A 64 7.34 -8.08 -22.44
N CYS A 65 6.86 -8.03 -21.21
CA CYS A 65 6.73 -9.22 -20.35
C CYS A 65 5.83 -10.30 -21.03
N LYS A 66 4.74 -9.88 -21.69
CA LYS A 66 3.86 -10.81 -22.43
C LYS A 66 4.58 -11.44 -23.61
N LYS A 67 5.28 -10.64 -24.43
CA LYS A 67 6.05 -11.09 -25.60
C LYS A 67 7.11 -12.13 -25.23
N HIS A 68 7.84 -11.90 -24.13
CA HIS A 68 8.91 -12.76 -23.66
C HIS A 68 8.46 -13.82 -22.65
N LYS A 69 7.13 -13.99 -22.45
CA LYS A 69 6.52 -14.94 -21.51
C LYS A 69 7.02 -14.80 -20.07
N LEU A 70 7.46 -13.60 -19.67
CA LEU A 70 7.95 -13.31 -18.32
C LEU A 70 6.76 -13.21 -17.38
N LYS A 71 6.73 -14.06 -16.36
CA LYS A 71 5.66 -14.11 -15.36
C LYS A 71 6.28 -13.98 -13.97
N PRO A 72 5.63 -13.26 -13.04
CA PRO A 72 6.03 -13.31 -11.64
C PRO A 72 6.01 -14.73 -11.11
N SER A 73 6.95 -15.06 -10.24
CA SER A 73 6.94 -16.33 -9.52
C SER A 73 5.62 -16.49 -8.80
N LYS A 74 4.95 -17.64 -8.98
CA LYS A 74 3.81 -18.03 -8.17
C LYS A 74 4.35 -18.40 -6.78
N GLY A 75 4.44 -17.42 -5.89
CA GLY A 75 4.49 -17.75 -4.46
C GLY A 75 3.20 -18.50 -4.11
N ASP A 76 3.29 -19.49 -3.23
CA ASP A 76 2.13 -20.25 -2.78
C ASP A 76 0.95 -19.32 -2.48
N ALA A 77 -0.21 -19.64 -3.09
CA ALA A 77 -1.41 -18.81 -3.09
C ALA A 77 -2.18 -18.88 -1.76
N SER A 78 -1.47 -18.88 -0.64
CA SER A 78 -2.06 -18.81 0.69
C SER A 78 -1.82 -17.41 1.28
N GLY A 79 -2.76 -16.53 0.99
CA GLY A 79 -2.87 -15.21 1.60
C GLY A 79 -2.34 -14.07 0.72
N GLY A 80 -3.22 -13.14 0.37
CA GLY A 80 -2.88 -11.86 -0.27
C GLY A 80 -1.83 -11.13 0.57
N GLY A 81 -0.56 -11.31 0.21
CA GLY A 81 0.56 -10.66 0.88
C GLY A 81 0.74 -9.27 0.30
N ASP A 82 0.28 -8.28 1.01
CA ASP A 82 0.77 -6.92 0.90
C ASP A 82 2.29 -6.92 0.85
N THR A 83 2.87 -6.11 -0.03
CA THR A 83 4.32 -5.89 -0.06
C THR A 83 4.73 -5.50 1.35
N ARG A 84 5.46 -6.39 2.03
CA ARG A 84 5.82 -6.21 3.42
C ARG A 84 6.80 -5.04 3.50
N TYR A 85 6.29 -3.87 3.83
CA TYR A 85 7.12 -2.73 4.17
C TYR A 85 7.79 -3.06 5.50
N GLU A 86 9.05 -3.45 5.46
CA GLU A 86 9.82 -3.68 6.68
C GLU A 86 10.17 -2.33 7.29
N THR A 87 9.45 -1.99 8.34
CA THR A 87 9.79 -0.83 9.18
C THR A 87 10.79 -1.24 10.25
N ASN A 88 11.59 -0.30 10.75
CA ASN A 88 12.43 -0.56 11.91
C ASN A 88 11.58 -0.81 13.17
N PRO A 89 12.15 -1.46 14.21
CA PRO A 89 11.48 -1.60 15.50
C PRO A 89 11.02 -0.25 16.03
N ALA A 90 9.80 -0.19 16.59
CA ALA A 90 9.16 1.01 17.13
C ALA A 90 9.03 2.20 16.16
N ASP A 91 9.30 2.00 14.86
CA ASP A 91 9.22 3.09 13.89
C ASP A 91 7.76 3.42 13.54
N MET A 92 6.92 2.40 13.31
CA MET A 92 5.56 2.60 12.82
C MET A 92 4.54 1.68 13.49
N ALA A 93 3.40 2.24 13.86
CA ALA A 93 2.18 1.51 14.19
C ALA A 93 1.05 1.86 13.21
N GLN A 94 0.08 0.99 13.10
CA GLN A 94 -1.18 1.25 12.37
C GLN A 94 -2.34 1.16 13.33
N CYS A 95 -3.18 2.18 13.29
CA CYS A 95 -4.40 2.28 14.09
C CYS A 95 -5.62 2.04 13.19
N ASP A 96 -6.50 1.17 13.64
CA ASP A 96 -7.74 0.81 12.95
C ASP A 96 -8.88 0.62 13.94
N TRP A 97 -10.13 0.71 13.45
CA TRP A 97 -11.34 0.43 14.21
C TRP A 97 -12.21 -0.58 13.49
N LYS A 98 -12.68 -1.57 14.23
CA LYS A 98 -13.82 -2.35 13.79
C LYS A 98 -15.07 -1.88 14.54
N GLU A 99 -16.00 -1.31 13.78
CA GLU A 99 -17.18 -0.66 14.32
C GLU A 99 -18.38 -1.61 14.42
N ASN A 100 -19.29 -1.29 15.36
CA ASN A 100 -20.61 -1.93 15.47
C ASN A 100 -20.58 -3.46 15.56
N MET A 101 -19.64 -4.01 16.31
CA MET A 101 -19.65 -5.43 16.60
C MET A 101 -20.71 -5.77 17.65
N ILE A 102 -21.53 -6.76 17.34
CA ILE A 102 -22.54 -7.27 18.25
C ILE A 102 -21.92 -8.40 19.06
N LEU A 103 -21.84 -8.21 20.37
CA LEU A 103 -21.41 -9.25 21.31
C LEU A 103 -22.62 -9.64 22.17
N THR A 104 -22.83 -10.95 22.34
CA THR A 104 -23.88 -11.48 23.23
C THR A 104 -23.22 -12.12 24.44
N SER A 105 -23.62 -11.70 25.64
CA SER A 105 -23.16 -12.29 26.89
C SER A 105 -23.73 -13.69 27.08
N ARG A 106 -23.17 -14.44 28.02
CA ARG A 106 -23.72 -15.77 28.39
C ARG A 106 -25.13 -15.68 28.96
N SER A 107 -25.52 -14.53 29.52
CA SER A 107 -26.88 -14.27 30.02
C SER A 107 -27.87 -13.86 28.91
N GLY A 108 -27.43 -13.77 27.65
CA GLY A 108 -28.27 -13.40 26.51
C GLY A 108 -28.37 -11.90 26.25
N GLU A 109 -27.68 -11.05 27.02
CA GLU A 109 -27.64 -9.61 26.80
C GLU A 109 -26.77 -9.27 25.58
N THR A 110 -27.23 -8.36 24.77
CA THR A 110 -26.58 -7.95 23.53
C THR A 110 -25.97 -6.56 23.67
N PHE A 111 -24.70 -6.43 23.32
CA PHE A 111 -23.93 -5.19 23.37
C PHE A 111 -23.43 -4.85 21.97
N VAL A 112 -23.55 -3.58 21.57
CA VAL A 112 -22.91 -3.05 20.38
C VAL A 112 -21.61 -2.38 20.83
N VAL A 113 -20.48 -2.91 20.39
CA VAL A 113 -19.15 -2.45 20.79
C VAL A 113 -18.31 -2.09 19.56
N ASN A 114 -17.32 -1.23 19.79
CA ASN A 114 -16.27 -0.97 18.81
C ASN A 114 -14.97 -1.54 19.30
N ILE A 115 -14.16 -2.04 18.39
CA ILE A 115 -12.84 -2.59 18.70
C ILE A 115 -11.79 -1.60 18.22
N PHE A 116 -11.06 -1.01 19.17
CA PHE A 116 -9.83 -0.29 18.88
C PHE A 116 -8.70 -1.27 18.66
N HIS A 117 -7.92 -1.10 17.60
CA HIS A 117 -6.77 -1.95 17.29
C HIS A 117 -5.57 -1.10 16.93
N LEU A 118 -4.47 -1.26 17.65
CA LEU A 118 -3.17 -0.67 17.31
C LEU A 118 -2.17 -1.80 17.10
N VAL A 119 -1.49 -1.84 15.96
CA VAL A 119 -0.52 -2.89 15.63
C VAL A 119 0.83 -2.29 15.26
N LEU A 120 1.91 -2.76 15.89
CA LEU A 120 3.28 -2.40 15.52
C LEU A 120 3.65 -3.09 14.21
N LYS A 121 4.07 -2.32 13.20
CA LYS A 121 4.34 -2.86 11.85
C LYS A 121 5.50 -3.85 11.82
N PHE A 122 6.54 -3.65 12.61
CA PHE A 122 7.70 -4.54 12.67
C PHE A 122 7.37 -5.88 13.33
N SER A 123 6.96 -5.84 14.60
CA SER A 123 6.75 -7.05 15.43
C SER A 123 5.40 -7.71 15.22
N ARG A 124 4.43 -7.01 14.60
CA ARG A 124 3.00 -7.39 14.55
C ARG A 124 2.36 -7.51 15.94
N PHE A 125 3.04 -7.01 16.96
CA PHE A 125 2.50 -6.97 18.31
C PHE A 125 1.31 -6.02 18.34
N SER A 126 0.18 -6.51 18.84
CA SER A 126 -1.11 -5.83 18.74
C SER A 126 -1.68 -5.51 20.10
N TYR A 127 -2.26 -4.33 20.22
CA TYR A 127 -3.11 -3.92 21.33
C TYR A 127 -4.55 -3.82 20.86
N ILE A 128 -5.48 -4.39 21.63
CA ILE A 128 -6.92 -4.39 21.34
C ILE A 128 -7.67 -3.92 22.58
N GLU A 129 -8.61 -2.99 22.40
CA GLU A 129 -9.50 -2.51 23.45
C GLU A 129 -10.94 -2.43 22.94
N LEU A 130 -11.89 -2.91 23.75
CA LEU A 130 -13.31 -2.78 23.47
C LEU A 130 -13.82 -1.45 24.02
N THR A 131 -14.61 -0.75 23.22
CA THR A 131 -15.19 0.54 23.61
C THR A 131 -16.66 0.62 23.19
N LEU A 132 -17.46 1.36 23.95
CA LEU A 132 -18.86 1.65 23.63
C LEU A 132 -18.98 2.87 22.70
N SER A 133 -17.99 3.73 22.65
CA SER A 133 -17.95 4.91 21.82
C SER A 133 -16.61 4.99 21.08
N LYS A 134 -16.60 5.68 19.95
CA LYS A 134 -15.39 5.99 19.16
C LYS A 134 -15.06 7.48 19.13
N GLU A 135 -15.61 8.26 20.03
CA GLU A 135 -15.34 9.68 20.13
C GLU A 135 -13.85 9.97 20.37
N GLN A 136 -13.40 11.15 19.98
CA GLN A 136 -11.97 11.52 20.04
C GLN A 136 -11.32 11.31 21.42
N PRO A 137 -11.97 11.66 22.57
CA PRO A 137 -11.40 11.37 23.87
C PRO A 137 -11.15 9.88 24.13
N ILE A 138 -12.01 9.02 23.60
CA ILE A 138 -11.86 7.56 23.69
C ILE A 138 -10.67 7.09 22.86
N VAL A 139 -10.47 7.63 21.65
CA VAL A 139 -9.29 7.36 20.83
C VAL A 139 -8.00 7.69 21.58
N PHE A 140 -7.94 8.87 22.22
CA PHE A 140 -6.77 9.28 22.99
C PHE A 140 -6.51 8.35 24.18
N ARG A 141 -7.57 7.99 24.91
CA ARG A 141 -7.45 7.02 26.01
C ARG A 141 -6.91 5.67 25.53
N CYS A 142 -7.46 5.13 24.43
CA CYS A 142 -7.00 3.85 23.87
C CYS A 142 -5.55 3.91 23.42
N LEU A 143 -5.12 5.04 22.80
CA LEU A 143 -3.71 5.24 22.43
C LEU A 143 -2.80 5.27 23.67
N ILE A 144 -3.18 6.01 24.73
CA ILE A 144 -2.41 6.05 25.98
C ILE A 144 -2.30 4.65 26.60
N ASN A 145 -3.39 3.88 26.62
CA ASN A 145 -3.40 2.52 27.14
C ASN A 145 -2.49 1.60 26.31
N ALA A 146 -2.54 1.74 24.99
CA ALA A 146 -1.67 1.00 24.08
C ALA A 146 -0.19 1.34 24.29
N PHE A 147 0.15 2.62 24.49
CA PHE A 147 1.53 3.04 24.76
C PHE A 147 2.05 2.48 26.09
N LYS A 148 1.20 2.46 27.12
CA LYS A 148 1.52 1.80 28.39
C LYS A 148 1.74 0.30 28.21
N PHE A 149 0.89 -0.35 27.44
CA PHE A 149 0.98 -1.78 27.15
C PHE A 149 2.26 -2.14 26.36
N TYR A 150 2.68 -1.29 25.42
CA TYR A 150 3.91 -1.48 24.67
C TYR A 150 5.18 -1.10 25.44
N GLY A 151 5.04 -0.35 26.53
CA GLY A 151 6.16 0.22 27.25
C GLY A 151 6.84 1.39 26.51
N GLY A 152 6.16 2.01 25.55
CA GLY A 152 6.70 3.11 24.77
C GLY A 152 5.75 3.58 23.68
N VAL A 153 6.15 4.66 23.00
CA VAL A 153 5.40 5.31 21.92
C VAL A 153 6.10 5.04 20.58
N PRO A 154 5.41 4.54 19.55
CA PRO A 154 6.00 4.40 18.22
C PRO A 154 6.28 5.77 17.61
N LYS A 155 7.33 5.89 16.78
CA LYS A 155 7.69 7.18 16.16
C LYS A 155 6.59 7.73 15.23
N ARG A 156 5.84 6.84 14.58
CA ARG A 156 4.77 7.21 13.63
C ARG A 156 3.57 6.33 13.83
N ILE A 157 2.39 6.91 13.69
CA ILE A 157 1.12 6.16 13.70
C ILE A 157 0.35 6.48 12.44
N LEU A 158 0.10 5.44 11.64
CA LEU A 158 -0.74 5.50 10.44
C LEU A 158 -2.19 5.28 10.84
N PHE A 159 -3.03 6.28 10.64
CA PHE A 159 -4.48 6.21 10.84
C PHE A 159 -5.19 5.92 9.52
N ASP A 160 -6.14 5.00 9.54
CA ASP A 160 -7.13 4.92 8.47
C ASP A 160 -8.03 6.17 8.48
N ASN A 161 -8.86 6.36 7.45
CA ASN A 161 -9.71 7.55 7.25
C ASN A 161 -10.77 7.75 8.37
N MET A 162 -10.34 7.80 9.63
CA MET A 162 -11.19 7.98 10.80
C MET A 162 -11.62 9.43 10.95
N SER A 163 -12.93 9.71 10.93
CA SER A 163 -13.50 11.06 11.11
C SER A 163 -13.12 11.71 12.45
N THR A 164 -12.80 10.92 13.46
CA THR A 164 -12.33 11.39 14.78
C THR A 164 -10.89 11.89 14.78
N VAL A 165 -10.11 11.52 13.75
CA VAL A 165 -8.70 11.89 13.58
C VAL A 165 -8.53 12.87 12.44
N ILE A 166 -9.38 12.78 11.41
CA ILE A 166 -9.24 13.51 10.15
C ILE A 166 -10.41 14.49 9.96
N ASP A 167 -10.08 15.70 9.56
CA ASP A 167 -11.08 16.66 9.09
C ASP A 167 -11.57 16.25 7.69
N THR A 168 -12.73 15.63 7.62
CA THR A 168 -13.33 15.15 6.38
C THR A 168 -13.90 16.27 5.49
N ASN A 169 -14.16 17.43 6.07
CA ASN A 169 -14.78 18.59 5.39
C ASN A 169 -13.76 19.44 4.61
N VAL A 170 -12.47 19.10 4.66
CA VAL A 170 -11.40 19.88 4.04
C VAL A 170 -10.69 19.06 2.96
N LYS A 171 -10.42 19.69 1.81
CA LYS A 171 -9.60 19.07 0.74
C LYS A 171 -8.31 19.87 0.55
N PRO A 172 -7.12 19.25 0.61
CA PRO A 172 -6.87 17.83 0.91
C PRO A 172 -7.20 17.49 2.37
N LYS A 173 -7.54 16.22 2.63
CA LYS A 173 -7.77 15.69 3.99
C LYS A 173 -6.56 15.97 4.87
N ARG A 174 -6.78 16.40 6.08
CA ARG A 174 -5.71 16.65 7.06
C ARG A 174 -6.13 16.13 8.45
N VAL A 175 -5.14 15.87 9.27
CA VAL A 175 -5.35 15.52 10.67
C VAL A 175 -5.94 16.72 11.39
N ASN A 176 -6.95 16.49 12.25
CA ASN A 176 -7.54 17.57 13.04
C ASN A 176 -6.54 18.09 14.08
N HIS A 177 -6.70 19.35 14.48
CA HIS A 177 -5.74 20.05 15.33
C HIS A 177 -5.57 19.41 16.72
N LYS A 178 -6.62 18.79 17.30
CA LYS A 178 -6.54 18.12 18.61
C LYS A 178 -5.67 16.88 18.55
N MET A 179 -5.75 16.09 17.44
CA MET A 179 -4.88 14.95 17.23
C MET A 179 -3.44 15.39 16.98
N VAL A 180 -3.22 16.47 16.22
CA VAL A 180 -1.88 17.05 16.01
C VAL A 180 -1.26 17.47 17.34
N GLN A 181 -2.05 18.13 18.23
CA GLN A 181 -1.57 18.52 19.55
C GLN A 181 -1.24 17.30 20.40
N PHE A 182 -2.15 16.32 20.45
CA PHE A 182 -1.94 15.07 21.17
C PHE A 182 -0.69 14.31 20.67
N ALA A 183 -0.47 14.27 19.35
CA ALA A 183 0.70 13.65 18.78
C ALA A 183 2.01 14.34 19.20
N LYS A 184 2.01 15.67 19.27
CA LYS A 184 3.14 16.45 19.81
C LYS A 184 3.40 16.16 21.28
N ASP A 185 2.34 16.13 22.09
CA ASP A 185 2.44 15.90 23.54
C ASP A 185 2.97 14.48 23.84
N MET A 186 2.59 13.50 23.02
CA MET A 186 3.03 12.11 23.13
C MET A 186 4.30 11.78 22.31
N ASN A 187 4.84 12.75 21.58
CA ASN A 187 6.06 12.65 20.79
C ASN A 187 6.02 11.57 19.70
N PHE A 188 4.93 11.52 18.91
CA PHE A 188 4.85 10.72 17.71
C PHE A 188 4.39 11.57 16.50
N ARG A 189 4.61 11.07 15.28
CA ARG A 189 4.09 11.66 14.05
C ARG A 189 2.83 10.94 13.61
N GLU A 190 1.78 11.69 13.38
CA GLU A 190 0.54 11.21 12.78
C GLU A 190 0.66 11.15 11.26
N GLU A 191 0.24 10.04 10.67
CA GLU A 191 0.17 9.83 9.22
C GLU A 191 -1.25 9.38 8.85
N ILE A 192 -1.74 9.82 7.69
CA ILE A 192 -3.06 9.44 7.19
C ILE A 192 -2.85 8.49 6.02
N MET A 193 -3.65 7.42 5.96
CA MET A 193 -3.73 6.57 4.79
C MET A 193 -4.31 7.40 3.63
N GLN A 194 -3.45 7.76 2.67
CA GLN A 194 -3.88 8.46 1.46
C GLN A 194 -4.54 7.44 0.53
N ASP A 195 -5.74 7.77 0.02
CA ASP A 195 -6.34 7.00 -1.06
C ASP A 195 -5.33 6.91 -2.21
N GLN A 196 -5.00 5.71 -2.65
CA GLN A 196 -3.99 5.44 -3.70
C GLN A 196 -4.25 6.18 -5.03
N THR A 197 -5.40 6.80 -5.17
CA THR A 197 -5.78 7.65 -6.30
C THR A 197 -5.07 9.01 -6.33
N CYS A 198 -4.47 9.46 -5.23
CA CYS A 198 -3.88 10.80 -5.14
C CYS A 198 -2.41 10.87 -5.56
N LEU A 199 -1.71 9.74 -5.63
CA LEU A 199 -0.29 9.71 -6.08
C LEU A 199 -0.15 9.93 -7.59
N TYR A 200 -1.23 9.75 -8.36
CA TYR A 200 -1.21 9.91 -9.83
C TYR A 200 -1.36 11.36 -10.31
N LYS A 201 -1.72 12.31 -9.43
CA LYS A 201 -2.01 13.72 -9.82
C LYS A 201 -0.93 14.73 -9.43
N ARG A 202 0.19 14.32 -8.87
CA ARG A 202 1.22 15.27 -8.41
C ARG A 202 2.35 15.52 -9.41
N ASN A 203 2.30 14.90 -10.60
CA ASN A 203 3.27 15.08 -11.70
C ASN A 203 2.57 15.35 -13.03
N GLN A 204 1.67 16.32 -13.07
CA GLN A 204 1.27 17.01 -14.31
C GLN A 204 1.43 18.49 -14.13
#